data_b74212e4ba8badd61860fe95bc3f52f3
#
_entry.id   b74212e4ba8badd61860fe95bc3f52f3
#
_cell.length_a   1.000
_cell.length_b   1.000
_cell.length_c   1.000
_cell.angle_alpha   90.00
_cell.angle_beta   90.00
_cell.angle_gamma   90.00
#
_symmetry.space_group_name_H-M   'P 1'
#
loop_
_entity.id
_entity.type
_entity.pdbx_description
1 polymer ?
#
loop_
_entity_poly.entity_id
_entity_poly.type
_entity_poly.pdbx_seq_one_letter_code
_entity_poly.pdbx_strand_id
1 'polypeptide(L)'
;GKKGGSFLKKLFTMPPSMTLRYLKAKKQCEKEGRGLMPKDLFRLKGFLCAGTDNRCYKDDLEELWGIRPVEVFAGTEPSFIGTETWNRNGLYFFPDACFYEFIPEAEMYKNLDDPSYVPRTICMDEVAAGVYEIVLTVLKGGAFARYRVGDVYRCLGLTSKEDETRIPRFEYIDRVPDIIDIAGFTRISENSIKNVISLSGIDVTDWAAL
;
A
#
# COMPACT_ATOMS: atom_id res chain seq x y z
N GLY A 1 -13.10 31.87 -24.51
CA GLY A 1 -13.71 32.81 -23.54
C GLY A 1 -14.39 32.18 -22.33
N LYS A 2 -14.59 30.82 -22.24
CA LYS A 2 -15.33 30.19 -21.12
C LYS A 2 -14.47 29.70 -19.93
N LYS A 3 -13.14 29.66 -20.05
CA LYS A 3 -12.26 29.16 -18.97
C LYS A 3 -11.96 30.19 -17.86
N GLY A 4 -12.02 31.48 -18.13
CA GLY A 4 -11.69 32.53 -17.15
C GLY A 4 -12.76 32.75 -16.08
N GLY A 5 -14.05 32.65 -16.43
CA GLY A 5 -15.15 32.87 -15.48
C GLY A 5 -15.25 31.78 -14.38
N SER A 6 -14.89 30.54 -14.71
CA SER A 6 -14.87 29.43 -13.74
C SER A 6 -13.72 29.55 -12.72
N PHE A 7 -12.58 30.06 -13.15
CA PHE A 7 -11.40 30.27 -12.30
C PHE A 7 -11.63 31.39 -11.26
N LEU A 8 -12.13 32.56 -11.71
CA LEU A 8 -12.47 33.66 -10.83
C LEU A 8 -13.53 33.25 -9.79
N LYS A 9 -14.56 32.52 -10.22
CA LYS A 9 -15.58 32.01 -9.31
C LYS A 9 -15.01 31.07 -8.24
N LYS A 10 -14.07 30.19 -8.60
CA LYS A 10 -13.36 29.31 -7.64
C LYS A 10 -12.48 30.10 -6.67
N LEU A 11 -11.83 31.16 -7.13
CA LEU A 11 -10.99 32.01 -6.29
C LEU A 11 -11.81 32.72 -5.20
N PHE A 12 -13.03 33.16 -5.53
CA PHE A 12 -13.95 33.81 -4.60
C PHE A 12 -14.63 32.85 -3.61
N THR A 13 -14.59 31.54 -3.87
CA THR A 13 -15.10 30.54 -2.94
C THR A 13 -14.06 30.08 -1.90
N MET A 14 -12.79 30.44 -2.07
CA MET A 14 -11.73 30.11 -1.12
C MET A 14 -11.62 31.17 -0.01
N PRO A 15 -11.27 30.77 1.22
CA PRO A 15 -10.91 31.73 2.27
C PRO A 15 -9.77 32.65 1.82
N PRO A 16 -9.75 33.94 2.21
CA PRO A 16 -8.73 34.91 1.79
C PRO A 16 -7.29 34.44 2.04
N SER A 17 -7.05 33.76 3.16
CA SER A 17 -5.74 33.18 3.49
C SER A 17 -5.28 32.11 2.52
N MET A 18 -6.22 31.27 2.06
CA MET A 18 -5.93 30.22 1.07
C MET A 18 -5.71 30.84 -0.31
N THR A 19 -6.50 31.84 -0.68
CA THR A 19 -6.30 32.58 -1.94
C THR A 19 -4.92 33.22 -2.01
N LEU A 20 -4.45 33.89 -0.94
CA LEU A 20 -3.12 34.47 -0.88
C LEU A 20 -2.02 33.41 -0.98
N ARG A 21 -2.21 32.28 -0.29
CA ARG A 21 -1.27 31.13 -0.37
C ARG A 21 -1.19 30.57 -1.79
N TYR A 22 -2.35 30.36 -2.42
CA TYR A 22 -2.46 29.88 -3.79
C TYR A 22 -1.72 30.80 -4.79
N LEU A 23 -1.98 32.12 -4.70
CA LEU A 23 -1.34 33.10 -5.60
C LEU A 23 0.18 33.13 -5.41
N LYS A 24 0.67 33.09 -4.16
CA LYS A 24 2.10 33.03 -3.86
C LYS A 24 2.74 31.74 -4.39
N ALA A 25 2.11 30.59 -4.12
CA ALA A 25 2.58 29.30 -4.58
C ALA A 25 2.61 29.23 -6.12
N LYS A 26 1.55 29.68 -6.79
CA LYS A 26 1.47 29.73 -8.24
C LYS A 26 2.61 30.55 -8.84
N LYS A 27 2.83 31.77 -8.31
CA LYS A 27 3.93 32.63 -8.80
C LYS A 27 5.32 32.02 -8.59
N GLN A 28 5.49 31.26 -7.48
CA GLN A 28 6.75 30.58 -7.22
C GLN A 28 6.97 29.41 -8.17
N CYS A 29 5.95 28.55 -8.39
CA CYS A 29 6.01 27.43 -9.31
C CYS A 29 6.25 27.90 -10.75
N GLU A 30 5.63 29.00 -11.17
CA GLU A 30 5.88 29.61 -12.50
C GLU A 30 7.35 30.05 -12.66
N LYS A 31 7.98 30.60 -11.60
CA LYS A 31 9.41 30.96 -11.65
C LYS A 31 10.33 29.72 -11.70
N GLU A 32 9.89 28.62 -11.08
CA GLU A 32 10.60 27.35 -11.06
C GLU A 32 10.35 26.51 -12.33
N GLY A 33 9.46 26.96 -13.23
CA GLY A 33 9.12 26.26 -14.47
C GLY A 33 8.36 24.95 -14.27
N ARG A 34 7.68 24.79 -13.13
CA ARG A 34 6.92 23.58 -12.79
C ARG A 34 5.44 23.85 -12.48
N GLY A 35 4.66 22.78 -12.50
CA GLY A 35 3.26 22.79 -12.06
C GLY A 35 3.10 22.99 -10.57
N LEU A 36 1.90 23.41 -10.16
CA LEU A 36 1.50 23.52 -8.77
C LEU A 36 1.22 22.12 -8.20
N MET A 37 1.81 21.80 -7.05
CA MET A 37 1.62 20.54 -6.32
C MET A 37 0.86 20.77 -5.01
N PRO A 38 0.23 19.74 -4.43
CA PRO A 38 -0.44 19.85 -3.13
C PRO A 38 0.48 20.40 -2.02
N LYS A 39 1.76 20.02 -1.98
CA LYS A 39 2.76 20.50 -0.99
C LYS A 39 2.97 22.01 -1.00
N ASP A 40 2.70 22.67 -2.13
CA ASP A 40 2.83 24.13 -2.26
C ASP A 40 1.70 24.86 -1.50
N LEU A 41 0.56 24.16 -1.32
CA LEU A 41 -0.63 24.71 -0.68
C LEU A 41 -0.85 24.18 0.74
N PHE A 42 -0.51 22.92 0.98
CA PHE A 42 -0.80 22.24 2.23
C PHE A 42 0.50 21.85 2.93
N ARG A 43 0.54 22.00 4.24
CA ARG A 43 1.64 21.54 5.10
C ARG A 43 1.12 20.41 5.96
N LEU A 44 1.15 19.21 5.43
CA LEU A 44 0.78 18.02 6.18
C LEU A 44 1.83 17.72 7.25
N LYS A 45 1.38 17.31 8.44
CA LYS A 45 2.26 16.78 9.50
C LYS A 45 2.36 15.26 9.44
N GLY A 46 1.45 14.61 8.76
CA GLY A 46 1.40 13.19 8.51
C GLY A 46 0.22 12.88 7.60
N PHE A 47 0.32 11.78 6.87
CA PHE A 47 -0.80 11.26 6.12
C PHE A 47 -0.70 9.74 6.01
N LEU A 48 -1.85 9.08 6.00
CA LEU A 48 -1.97 7.63 5.93
C LEU A 48 -2.37 7.24 4.52
N CYS A 49 -1.84 6.13 4.04
CA CYS A 49 -2.30 5.49 2.82
C CYS A 49 -2.71 4.04 3.11
N ALA A 50 -3.80 3.61 2.49
CA ALA A 50 -4.29 2.24 2.54
C ALA A 50 -4.54 1.76 1.10
N GLY A 51 -4.32 0.48 0.84
CA GLY A 51 -4.50 -0.13 -0.47
C GLY A 51 -3.35 -1.05 -0.84
N THR A 52 -3.59 -1.93 -1.77
CA THR A 52 -2.62 -2.95 -2.19
C THR A 52 -1.45 -2.38 -2.99
N ASP A 53 -1.62 -1.23 -3.63
CA ASP A 53 -0.64 -0.67 -4.59
C ASP A 53 0.21 0.47 -4.03
N ASN A 54 0.15 0.72 -2.73
CA ASN A 54 0.76 1.92 -2.14
C ASN A 54 2.27 2.00 -2.33
N ARG A 55 2.95 0.87 -2.41
CA ARG A 55 4.42 0.82 -2.44
C ARG A 55 5.00 1.53 -3.65
N CYS A 56 4.47 1.27 -4.84
CA CYS A 56 4.98 1.88 -6.07
C CYS A 56 4.69 3.38 -6.18
N TYR A 57 3.72 3.89 -5.41
CA TYR A 57 3.35 5.31 -5.41
C TYR A 57 3.89 6.11 -4.21
N LYS A 58 4.57 5.49 -3.25
CA LYS A 58 5.06 6.20 -2.06
C LYS A 58 6.00 7.36 -2.38
N ASP A 59 6.88 7.19 -3.35
CA ASP A 59 7.83 8.22 -3.75
C ASP A 59 7.12 9.37 -4.47
N ASP A 60 6.19 9.08 -5.36
CA ASP A 60 5.37 10.08 -6.05
C ASP A 60 4.48 10.85 -5.06
N LEU A 61 3.88 10.12 -4.11
CA LEU A 61 3.08 10.74 -3.05
C LEU A 61 3.92 11.64 -2.16
N GLU A 62 5.15 11.27 -1.83
CA GLU A 62 6.08 12.10 -1.09
C GLU A 62 6.46 13.34 -1.89
N GLU A 63 6.72 13.21 -3.18
CA GLU A 63 7.00 14.35 -4.04
C GLU A 63 5.82 15.31 -4.12
N LEU A 64 4.61 14.81 -4.31
CA LEU A 64 3.38 15.60 -4.44
C LEU A 64 2.99 16.30 -3.12
N TRP A 65 3.10 15.62 -1.99
CA TRP A 65 2.59 16.10 -0.70
C TRP A 65 3.67 16.65 0.24
N GLY A 66 4.97 16.43 -0.08
CA GLY A 66 6.11 16.88 0.72
C GLY A 66 6.32 16.10 2.01
N ILE A 67 5.67 14.96 2.14
CA ILE A 67 5.82 14.02 3.26
C ILE A 67 5.48 12.61 2.79
N ARG A 68 6.34 11.65 3.14
CA ARG A 68 6.10 10.23 2.84
C ARG A 68 4.89 9.71 3.64
N PRO A 69 3.94 9.00 3.01
CA PRO A 69 2.81 8.43 3.75
C PRO A 69 3.24 7.32 4.70
N VAL A 70 2.46 7.11 5.75
CA VAL A 70 2.51 5.92 6.60
C VAL A 70 1.50 4.93 6.05
N GLU A 71 1.95 3.73 5.76
CA GLU A 71 1.09 2.67 5.26
C GLU A 71 0.27 2.06 6.39
N VAL A 72 -0.98 1.79 6.09
CA VAL A 72 -1.88 1.08 6.99
C VAL A 72 -2.52 -0.09 6.26
N PHE A 73 -2.74 -1.19 6.97
CA PHE A 73 -3.51 -2.30 6.46
C PHE A 73 -4.92 -2.28 7.04
N ALA A 74 -5.87 -2.11 6.14
CA ALA A 74 -7.27 -2.12 6.47
C ALA A 74 -8.05 -2.81 5.34
N GLY A 75 -9.01 -3.65 5.71
CA GLY A 75 -9.93 -4.31 4.79
C GLY A 75 -11.35 -4.25 5.32
N THR A 76 -12.30 -4.59 4.47
CA THR A 76 -13.71 -4.64 4.85
C THR A 76 -13.96 -5.68 5.94
N GLU A 77 -13.28 -6.82 5.86
CA GLU A 77 -13.43 -7.96 6.74
C GLU A 77 -12.82 -7.72 8.12
N PRO A 78 -11.51 -7.35 8.21
CA PRO A 78 -10.83 -7.20 9.50
C PRO A 78 -10.90 -5.80 10.08
N SER A 79 -11.39 -4.82 9.32
CA SER A 79 -11.23 -3.40 9.61
C SER A 79 -9.75 -2.98 9.59
N PHE A 80 -9.31 -2.14 10.50
CA PHE A 80 -7.94 -1.67 10.59
C PHE A 80 -7.13 -2.59 11.51
N ILE A 81 -6.15 -3.31 10.96
CA ILE A 81 -5.41 -4.35 11.69
C ILE A 81 -3.88 -4.23 11.63
N GLY A 82 -3.34 -3.25 10.92
CA GLY A 82 -1.89 -3.08 10.84
C GLY A 82 -1.48 -1.68 10.40
N THR A 83 -0.25 -1.31 10.76
CA THR A 83 0.34 -0.01 10.40
C THR A 83 1.85 -0.09 10.33
N GLU A 84 2.45 0.76 9.51
CA GLU A 84 3.86 1.13 9.67
C GLU A 84 4.02 1.99 10.92
N THR A 85 5.23 2.01 11.46
CA THR A 85 5.65 3.03 12.44
C THR A 85 6.11 4.31 11.72
N TRP A 86 6.55 5.32 12.48
CA TRP A 86 7.14 6.53 11.92
C TRP A 86 8.44 6.29 11.15
N ASN A 87 9.12 5.16 11.38
CA ASN A 87 10.32 4.75 10.63
C ASN A 87 10.00 4.26 9.22
N ARG A 88 8.72 3.92 8.93
CA ARG A 88 8.22 3.55 7.58
C ARG A 88 9.03 2.44 6.92
N ASN A 89 9.39 1.46 7.70
CA ASN A 89 10.28 0.38 7.29
C ASN A 89 9.60 -0.99 7.29
N GLY A 90 8.28 -1.01 7.19
CA GLY A 90 7.42 -2.19 7.14
C GLY A 90 6.25 -2.13 8.11
N LEU A 91 5.29 -3.00 7.87
CA LEU A 91 4.00 -3.05 8.49
C LEU A 91 4.01 -4.02 9.68
N TYR A 92 3.37 -3.63 10.76
CA TYR A 92 3.12 -4.46 11.93
C TYR A 92 1.62 -4.76 12.04
N PHE A 93 1.26 -6.03 12.13
CA PHE A 93 -0.09 -6.43 12.46
C PHE A 93 -0.32 -6.32 13.96
N PHE A 94 -1.48 -5.79 14.37
CA PHE A 94 -1.85 -5.66 15.78
C PHE A 94 -2.23 -7.04 16.35
N PRO A 95 -1.47 -7.60 17.30
CA PRO A 95 -1.67 -8.97 17.74
C PRO A 95 -3.02 -9.25 18.39
N ASP A 96 -3.69 -8.20 18.89
CA ASP A 96 -4.98 -8.25 19.58
C ASP A 96 -6.19 -7.90 18.69
N ALA A 97 -5.96 -7.51 17.42
CA ALA A 97 -7.04 -7.14 16.51
C ALA A 97 -7.75 -8.36 15.93
N CYS A 98 -6.97 -9.38 15.53
CA CYS A 98 -7.43 -10.62 14.91
C CYS A 98 -6.55 -11.78 15.37
N PHE A 99 -7.02 -13.01 15.17
CA PHE A 99 -6.15 -14.17 15.17
C PHE A 99 -5.57 -14.35 13.75
N TYR A 100 -4.23 -14.39 13.66
CA TYR A 100 -3.50 -14.46 12.41
C TYR A 100 -2.91 -15.84 12.21
N GLU A 101 -3.11 -16.36 11.02
CA GLU A 101 -2.39 -17.52 10.49
C GLU A 101 -1.69 -17.12 9.21
N PHE A 102 -0.63 -17.81 8.87
CA PHE A 102 0.19 -17.52 7.70
C PHE A 102 0.38 -18.81 6.90
N ILE A 103 0.09 -18.76 5.60
CA ILE A 103 0.35 -19.84 4.66
C ILE A 103 1.74 -19.60 4.07
N PRO A 104 2.74 -20.45 4.32
CA PRO A 104 4.07 -20.31 3.72
C PRO A 104 4.00 -20.38 2.19
N GLU A 105 4.88 -19.68 1.50
CA GLU A 105 4.94 -19.59 0.05
C GLU A 105 4.89 -20.94 -0.65
N ALA A 106 5.64 -21.94 -0.13
CA ALA A 106 5.63 -23.30 -0.69
C ALA A 106 4.25 -23.98 -0.60
N GLU A 107 3.50 -23.73 0.46
CA GLU A 107 2.15 -24.25 0.64
C GLU A 107 1.13 -23.49 -0.23
N MET A 108 1.32 -22.19 -0.38
CA MET A 108 0.52 -21.36 -1.27
C MET A 108 0.64 -21.85 -2.72
N TYR A 109 1.85 -22.14 -3.19
CA TYR A 109 2.07 -22.63 -4.54
C TYR A 109 1.51 -24.04 -4.79
N LYS A 110 1.58 -24.96 -3.81
CA LYS A 110 0.88 -26.26 -3.93
C LYS A 110 -0.62 -26.10 -4.13
N ASN A 111 -1.24 -25.14 -3.43
CA ASN A 111 -2.67 -24.89 -3.59
C ASN A 111 -3.01 -24.17 -4.90
N LEU A 112 -2.09 -23.33 -5.45
CA LEU A 112 -2.24 -22.77 -6.80
C LEU A 112 -2.16 -23.85 -7.89
N ASP A 113 -1.25 -24.81 -7.73
CA ASP A 113 -1.06 -25.93 -8.67
C ASP A 113 -2.21 -26.95 -8.57
N ASP A 114 -2.71 -27.18 -7.35
CA ASP A 114 -3.86 -28.05 -7.07
C ASP A 114 -4.85 -27.35 -6.12
N PRO A 115 -5.94 -26.77 -6.64
CA PRO A 115 -6.95 -26.09 -5.82
C PRO A 115 -7.64 -26.96 -4.77
N SER A 116 -7.55 -28.29 -4.87
CA SER A 116 -8.07 -29.23 -3.87
C SER A 116 -7.14 -29.39 -2.66
N TYR A 117 -5.87 -29.00 -2.79
CA TYR A 117 -4.90 -29.06 -1.73
C TYR A 117 -5.22 -28.02 -0.64
N VAL A 118 -5.30 -28.47 0.60
CA VAL A 118 -5.51 -27.59 1.76
C VAL A 118 -4.14 -27.18 2.32
N PRO A 119 -3.72 -25.92 2.15
CA PRO A 119 -2.41 -25.49 2.61
C PRO A 119 -2.29 -25.50 4.13
N ARG A 120 -1.12 -25.89 4.61
CA ARG A 120 -0.76 -25.80 6.02
C ARG A 120 -0.56 -24.31 6.40
N THR A 121 -1.07 -23.95 7.58
CA THR A 121 -0.82 -22.63 8.18
C THR A 121 0.14 -22.73 9.35
N ILE A 122 0.77 -21.62 9.69
CA ILE A 122 1.57 -21.41 10.91
C ILE A 122 1.04 -20.19 11.66
N CYS A 123 1.29 -20.12 12.96
CA CYS A 123 0.94 -18.97 13.79
C CYS A 123 2.01 -17.87 13.75
N MET A 124 1.70 -16.69 14.28
CA MET A 124 2.59 -15.52 14.23
C MET A 124 3.93 -15.76 14.94
N ASP A 125 3.96 -16.56 15.97
CA ASP A 125 5.16 -16.92 16.73
C ASP A 125 6.06 -17.96 16.02
N GLU A 126 5.51 -18.63 15.00
CA GLU A 126 6.25 -19.58 14.15
C GLU A 126 6.80 -18.93 12.87
N VAL A 127 6.43 -17.66 12.60
CA VAL A 127 6.88 -16.94 11.39
C VAL A 127 8.40 -16.75 11.42
N ALA A 128 9.04 -16.98 10.29
CA ALA A 128 10.45 -16.70 10.03
C ALA A 128 10.61 -15.74 8.84
N ALA A 129 11.83 -15.41 8.45
CA ALA A 129 12.06 -14.68 7.21
C ALA A 129 11.53 -15.51 6.03
N GLY A 130 10.61 -14.94 5.23
CA GLY A 130 9.95 -15.66 4.15
C GLY A 130 8.75 -14.90 3.62
N VAL A 131 8.03 -15.55 2.70
CA VAL A 131 6.82 -15.03 2.06
C VAL A 131 5.61 -15.83 2.50
N TYR A 132 4.51 -15.16 2.76
CA TYR A 132 3.31 -15.74 3.36
C TYR A 132 2.05 -15.10 2.81
N GLU A 133 1.02 -15.91 2.55
CA GLU A 133 -0.35 -15.43 2.42
C GLU A 133 -0.98 -15.32 3.81
N ILE A 134 -1.68 -14.23 4.09
CA ILE A 134 -2.33 -14.00 5.38
C ILE A 134 -3.71 -14.63 5.45
N VAL A 135 -4.01 -15.27 6.58
CA VAL A 135 -5.31 -15.82 6.94
C VAL A 135 -5.79 -15.19 8.22
N LEU A 136 -7.03 -14.74 8.26
CA LEU A 136 -7.59 -13.96 9.35
C LEU A 136 -8.77 -14.67 10.02
N THR A 137 -8.80 -14.62 11.36
CA THR A 137 -10.02 -14.92 12.13
C THR A 137 -10.40 -13.68 12.93
N VAL A 138 -11.56 -13.10 12.59
CA VAL A 138 -12.08 -11.90 13.26
C VAL A 138 -12.85 -12.32 14.50
N LEU A 139 -12.34 -11.95 15.69
CA LEU A 139 -12.90 -12.38 16.98
C LEU A 139 -14.08 -11.52 17.46
N LYS A 140 -14.50 -10.53 16.68
CA LYS A 140 -15.59 -9.61 17.04
C LYS A 140 -16.99 -10.10 16.59
N GLY A 141 -17.10 -11.36 16.22
CA GLY A 141 -18.29 -11.96 15.61
C GLY A 141 -18.31 -11.80 14.09
N GLY A 142 -19.18 -12.54 13.41
CA GLY A 142 -19.31 -12.54 11.96
C GLY A 142 -18.81 -13.85 11.32
N ALA A 143 -18.74 -13.86 9.99
CA ALA A 143 -18.46 -15.05 9.20
C ALA A 143 -16.96 -15.28 8.89
N PHE A 144 -16.08 -14.37 9.32
CA PHE A 144 -14.67 -14.40 8.95
C PHE A 144 -13.86 -15.23 9.93
N ALA A 145 -13.98 -16.55 9.84
CA ALA A 145 -13.15 -17.51 10.55
C ALA A 145 -12.23 -18.19 9.54
N ARG A 146 -10.92 -18.15 9.78
CA ARG A 146 -9.87 -18.64 8.87
C ARG A 146 -10.06 -18.15 7.43
N TYR A 147 -10.38 -16.87 7.29
CA TYR A 147 -10.64 -16.24 6.02
C TYR A 147 -9.33 -15.90 5.31
N ARG A 148 -9.17 -16.42 4.11
CA ARG A 148 -8.05 -16.11 3.22
C ARG A 148 -8.36 -14.82 2.48
N VAL A 149 -7.64 -13.77 2.84
CA VAL A 149 -7.74 -12.46 2.17
C VAL A 149 -7.14 -12.53 0.77
N GLY A 150 -6.15 -13.42 0.60
CA GLY A 150 -5.36 -13.54 -0.61
C GLY A 150 -4.16 -12.59 -0.66
N ASP A 151 -4.00 -11.70 0.32
CA ASP A 151 -2.87 -10.78 0.39
C ASP A 151 -1.59 -11.50 0.82
N VAL A 152 -0.50 -11.24 0.09
CA VAL A 152 0.80 -11.88 0.27
C VAL A 152 1.79 -10.87 0.85
N TYR A 153 2.47 -11.30 1.89
CA TYR A 153 3.43 -10.48 2.63
C TYR A 153 4.79 -11.16 2.74
N ARG A 154 5.85 -10.35 2.68
CA ARG A 154 7.20 -10.78 3.05
C ARG A 154 7.47 -10.40 4.49
N CYS A 155 7.90 -11.35 5.32
CA CYS A 155 8.44 -11.06 6.65
C CYS A 155 9.85 -10.48 6.51
N LEU A 156 10.01 -9.22 6.93
CA LEU A 156 11.27 -8.48 6.88
C LEU A 156 12.17 -8.75 8.10
N GLY A 157 11.59 -9.23 9.19
CA GLY A 157 12.29 -9.55 10.42
C GLY A 157 11.35 -9.71 11.61
N LEU A 158 11.83 -10.37 12.66
CA LEU A 158 11.04 -10.72 13.83
C LEU A 158 11.13 -9.69 14.95
N THR A 159 12.13 -8.81 14.88
CA THR A 159 12.38 -7.75 15.86
C THR A 159 12.85 -6.51 15.14
N SER A 160 12.58 -5.34 15.72
CA SER A 160 13.14 -4.06 15.28
C SER A 160 13.68 -3.33 16.50
N LYS A 161 14.96 -2.96 16.44
CA LYS A 161 15.58 -2.10 17.46
C LYS A 161 15.13 -0.66 17.33
N GLU A 162 14.92 -0.19 16.11
CA GLU A 162 14.49 1.18 15.80
C GLU A 162 13.08 1.45 16.29
N ASP A 163 12.18 0.46 16.15
CA ASP A 163 10.78 0.54 16.57
C ASP A 163 10.55 -0.02 17.98
N GLU A 164 11.61 -0.57 18.61
CA GLU A 164 11.56 -1.23 19.92
C GLU A 164 10.52 -2.36 19.99
N THR A 165 10.30 -3.07 18.86
CA THR A 165 9.30 -4.13 18.74
C THR A 165 9.91 -5.52 18.74
N ARG A 166 9.11 -6.50 19.20
CA ARG A 166 9.40 -7.95 19.17
C ARG A 166 8.32 -8.74 18.44
N ILE A 167 7.62 -8.11 17.52
CA ILE A 167 6.64 -8.75 16.65
C ILE A 167 7.14 -8.72 15.20
N PRO A 168 6.74 -9.69 14.36
CA PRO A 168 7.15 -9.74 12.97
C PRO A 168 6.74 -8.50 12.22
N ARG A 169 7.64 -8.02 11.36
CA ARG A 169 7.45 -6.89 10.48
C ARG A 169 7.31 -7.38 9.05
N PHE A 170 6.32 -6.85 8.35
CA PHE A 170 5.92 -7.31 7.03
C PHE A 170 5.97 -6.23 5.97
N GLU A 171 6.12 -6.66 4.74
CA GLU A 171 6.00 -5.85 3.54
C GLU A 171 4.97 -6.51 2.64
N TYR A 172 3.98 -5.76 2.18
CA TYR A 172 3.03 -6.23 1.18
C TYR A 172 3.76 -6.52 -0.15
N ILE A 173 3.48 -7.66 -0.76
CA ILE A 173 4.05 -8.04 -2.05
C ILE A 173 2.99 -7.92 -3.14
N ASP A 174 1.90 -8.70 -2.99
CA ASP A 174 0.86 -8.85 -4.00
C ASP A 174 -0.38 -9.55 -3.44
N ARG A 175 -1.32 -9.84 -4.31
CA ARG A 175 -2.50 -10.67 -4.01
C ARG A 175 -2.45 -11.96 -4.82
N VAL A 176 -2.76 -13.09 -4.20
CA VAL A 176 -2.71 -14.41 -4.86
C VAL A 176 -3.47 -14.45 -6.18
N PRO A 177 -4.70 -13.90 -6.33
CA PRO A 177 -5.42 -13.89 -7.59
C PRO A 177 -4.77 -13.07 -8.71
N ASP A 178 -3.87 -12.14 -8.35
CA ASP A 178 -3.20 -11.21 -9.28
C ASP A 178 -1.83 -11.74 -9.74
N ILE A 179 -1.48 -12.95 -9.33
CA ILE A 179 -0.25 -13.63 -9.76
C ILE A 179 -0.52 -14.37 -11.08
N ILE A 180 0.17 -13.94 -12.14
CA ILE A 180 0.13 -14.59 -13.44
C ILE A 180 1.14 -15.74 -13.44
N ASP A 181 0.66 -16.98 -13.58
CA ASP A 181 1.50 -18.16 -13.73
C ASP A 181 1.71 -18.49 -15.21
N ILE A 182 2.96 -18.43 -15.66
CA ILE A 182 3.34 -18.78 -17.02
C ILE A 182 3.78 -20.25 -17.02
N ALA A 183 2.81 -21.15 -17.20
CA ALA A 183 3.00 -22.59 -17.36
C ALA A 183 3.85 -23.26 -16.26
N GLY A 184 3.75 -22.79 -15.01
CA GLY A 184 4.50 -23.30 -13.87
C GLY A 184 6.00 -22.96 -13.89
N PHE A 185 6.46 -22.22 -14.91
CA PHE A 185 7.87 -21.89 -15.10
C PHE A 185 8.23 -20.53 -14.50
N THR A 186 7.37 -19.55 -14.66
CA THR A 186 7.59 -18.18 -14.15
C THR A 186 6.29 -17.60 -13.64
N ARG A 187 6.34 -16.97 -12.47
CA ARG A 187 5.21 -16.25 -11.87
C ARG A 187 5.51 -14.76 -11.88
N ILE A 188 4.58 -13.99 -12.44
CA ILE A 188 4.69 -12.54 -12.58
C ILE A 188 3.57 -11.90 -11.78
N SER A 189 3.93 -11.02 -10.86
CA SER A 189 2.99 -10.25 -10.08
C SER A 189 2.65 -8.91 -10.76
N GLU A 190 1.51 -8.33 -10.42
CA GLU A 190 1.13 -6.98 -10.86
C GLU A 190 2.22 -5.95 -10.51
N ASN A 191 2.78 -6.02 -9.30
CA ASN A 191 3.87 -5.15 -8.88
C ASN A 191 5.13 -5.31 -9.74
N SER A 192 5.43 -6.53 -10.21
CA SER A 192 6.55 -6.75 -11.13
C SER A 192 6.32 -6.02 -12.45
N ILE A 193 5.11 -6.08 -13.00
CA ILE A 193 4.74 -5.40 -14.25
C ILE A 193 4.82 -3.88 -14.06
N LYS A 194 4.24 -3.34 -12.99
CA LYS A 194 4.30 -1.91 -12.65
C LYS A 194 5.73 -1.40 -12.52
N ASN A 195 6.59 -2.15 -11.85
CA ASN A 195 8.01 -1.82 -11.73
C ASN A 195 8.72 -1.77 -13.10
N VAL A 196 8.44 -2.74 -13.97
CA VAL A 196 9.02 -2.76 -15.34
C VAL A 196 8.54 -1.55 -16.14
N ILE A 197 7.25 -1.23 -16.10
CA ILE A 197 6.68 -0.05 -16.76
C ILE A 197 7.37 1.22 -16.24
N SER A 198 7.48 1.38 -14.92
CA SER A 198 8.15 2.53 -14.30
C SER A 198 9.61 2.64 -14.73
N LEU A 199 10.37 1.54 -14.72
CA LEU A 199 11.78 1.51 -15.12
C LEU A 199 11.98 1.76 -16.63
N SER A 200 10.98 1.45 -17.47
CA SER A 200 11.06 1.65 -18.91
C SER A 200 11.03 3.14 -19.31
N GLY A 201 10.57 4.02 -18.44
CA GLY A 201 10.36 5.43 -18.72
C GLY A 201 9.24 5.72 -19.73
N ILE A 202 8.43 4.73 -20.07
CA ILE A 202 7.28 4.88 -20.97
C ILE A 202 6.12 5.44 -20.17
N ASP A 203 5.52 6.52 -20.67
CA ASP A 203 4.30 7.08 -20.09
C ASP A 203 3.10 6.21 -20.49
N VAL A 204 2.57 5.45 -19.54
CA VAL A 204 1.45 4.52 -19.73
C VAL A 204 0.27 5.01 -18.89
N THR A 205 -0.85 5.27 -19.54
CA THR A 205 -2.08 5.72 -18.85
C THR A 205 -2.89 4.57 -18.28
N ASP A 206 -2.82 3.39 -18.91
CA ASP A 206 -3.51 2.17 -18.46
C ASP A 206 -2.89 0.94 -19.14
N TRP A 207 -3.01 -0.25 -18.53
CA TRP A 207 -2.48 -1.49 -19.10
C TRP A 207 -3.30 -2.70 -18.62
N ALA A 208 -3.23 -3.77 -19.39
CA ALA A 208 -3.79 -5.07 -19.04
C ALA A 208 -2.83 -6.17 -19.49
N ALA A 209 -2.71 -7.23 -18.66
CA ALA A 209 -2.03 -8.46 -19.02
C ALA A 209 -3.09 -9.51 -19.44
N LEU A 210 -2.83 -10.18 -20.56
CA LEU A 210 -3.70 -11.21 -21.13
C LEU A 210 -2.97 -12.55 -21.15
#